data_a668b7b6594cb3d2330354febb9873fd
#
_entry.id   a668b7b6594cb3d2330354febb9873fd
#
_cell.length_a   1.000
_cell.length_b   1.000
_cell.length_c   1.000
_cell.angle_alpha   90.00
_cell.angle_beta   90.00
_cell.angle_gamma   90.00
#
_symmetry.space_group_name_H-M   'P 1'
#
loop_
_entity.id
_entity.type
_entity.pdbx_description
1 polymer ?
#
loop_
_entity_poly.entity_id
_entity_poly.type
_entity_poly.pdbx_seq_one_letter_code
_entity_poly.pdbx_strand_id
1 'polypeptide(L)'
;MRRQARRSFCGALLSMVFATTASAQEILPFPPTPSASKAGLTIETSTYKKRVEPRRLKEGAPNILIILMDDVGPGTPSTYGGEINTPTLDRVAKLGVSFNRFHSTAMCSPTRASLLTGRNHTSVGNGQIAAIANDFDGFSGVIPKSS
;
A
#
# COMPACT_ATOMS: atom_id res chain seq x y z
N MET A 1 36.76 60.97 34.54
CA MET A 1 36.68 59.51 34.35
C MET A 1 35.24 59.12 34.05
N ARG A 2 34.93 58.90 32.72
CA ARG A 2 33.57 58.46 32.27
C ARG A 2 33.67 57.02 31.85
N ARG A 3 32.98 56.11 32.57
CA ARG A 3 32.84 54.70 32.19
C ARG A 3 31.67 54.56 31.20
N GLN A 4 31.98 54.19 29.98
CA GLN A 4 31.00 53.79 28.96
C GLN A 4 30.53 52.39 29.24
N ALA A 5 29.21 52.22 29.45
CA ALA A 5 28.53 50.93 29.53
C ALA A 5 28.31 50.41 28.12
N ARG A 6 28.95 49.28 27.78
CA ARG A 6 28.68 48.52 26.58
C ARG A 6 27.38 47.76 26.76
N ARG A 7 26.34 48.12 26.00
CA ARG A 7 25.11 47.34 25.87
C ARG A 7 25.35 46.22 24.85
N SER A 8 25.47 45.00 25.34
CA SER A 8 25.44 43.78 24.47
C SER A 8 24.02 43.55 24.03
N PHE A 9 23.79 43.75 22.73
CA PHE A 9 22.54 43.32 22.07
C PHE A 9 22.67 41.84 21.77
N CYS A 10 21.99 41.01 22.60
CA CYS A 10 21.85 39.59 22.35
C CYS A 10 20.64 39.42 21.43
N GLY A 11 20.90 39.32 20.13
CA GLY A 11 19.88 39.04 19.13
C GLY A 11 19.49 37.55 19.20
N ALA A 12 18.33 37.28 19.78
CA ALA A 12 17.74 35.94 19.71
C ALA A 12 17.22 35.70 18.28
N LEU A 13 17.94 34.94 17.50
CA LEU A 13 17.45 34.36 16.25
C LEU A 13 16.41 33.28 16.62
N LEU A 14 15.12 33.64 16.49
CA LEU A 14 14.01 32.71 16.57
C LEU A 14 13.97 31.89 15.27
N SER A 15 14.61 30.73 15.27
CA SER A 15 14.52 29.77 14.17
C SER A 15 13.11 29.18 14.17
N MET A 16 12.24 29.69 13.29
CA MET A 16 10.96 29.04 12.95
C MET A 16 11.28 27.75 12.18
N VAL A 17 11.27 26.63 12.89
CA VAL A 17 11.21 25.31 12.28
C VAL A 17 9.80 25.14 11.70
N PHE A 18 9.65 25.37 10.40
CA PHE A 18 8.46 24.92 9.67
C PHE A 18 8.49 23.38 9.66
N ALA A 19 7.77 22.77 10.59
CA ALA A 19 7.42 21.38 10.49
C ALA A 19 6.46 21.23 9.29
N THR A 20 6.99 20.92 8.13
CA THR A 20 6.18 20.42 7.02
C THR A 20 5.66 19.07 7.44
N THR A 21 4.42 19.03 7.93
CA THR A 21 3.69 17.77 8.04
C THR A 21 3.57 17.22 6.64
N ALA A 22 4.38 16.21 6.31
CA ALA A 22 4.14 15.40 5.13
C ALA A 22 2.81 14.71 5.36
N SER A 23 1.73 15.30 4.85
CA SER A 23 0.45 14.61 4.76
C SER A 23 0.67 13.43 3.83
N ALA A 24 0.65 12.21 4.40
CA ALA A 24 0.56 11.00 3.60
C ALA A 24 -0.64 11.19 2.66
N GLN A 25 -0.45 10.87 1.39
CA GLN A 25 -1.50 11.04 0.39
C GLN A 25 -2.68 10.14 0.78
N GLU A 26 -3.67 10.71 1.45
CA GLU A 26 -4.89 10.00 1.87
C GLU A 26 -5.86 9.76 0.71
N ILE A 27 -5.66 10.47 -0.40
CA ILE A 27 -6.56 10.41 -1.55
C ILE A 27 -6.02 9.38 -2.53
N LEU A 28 -6.83 8.36 -2.81
CA LEU A 28 -6.57 7.42 -3.91
C LEU A 28 -6.45 8.18 -5.23
N PRO A 29 -5.62 7.70 -6.19
CA PRO A 29 -5.48 8.34 -7.50
C PRO A 29 -6.81 8.44 -8.26
N PHE A 30 -7.80 7.64 -7.84
CA PHE A 30 -9.15 7.66 -8.39
C PHE A 30 -10.18 7.80 -7.27
N PRO A 31 -11.16 8.69 -7.38
CA PRO A 31 -12.22 8.79 -6.41
C PRO A 31 -13.07 7.51 -6.41
N PRO A 32 -13.55 7.05 -5.24
CA PRO A 32 -14.41 5.88 -5.17
C PRO A 32 -15.72 6.14 -5.96
N THR A 33 -16.14 5.15 -6.75
CA THR A 33 -17.43 5.22 -7.45
C THR A 33 -18.57 5.16 -6.43
N PRO A 34 -19.44 6.16 -6.33
CA PRO A 34 -20.52 6.16 -5.35
C PRO A 34 -21.52 5.04 -5.64
N SER A 35 -22.13 4.48 -4.58
CA SER A 35 -23.22 3.54 -4.73
C SER A 35 -24.49 4.28 -5.18
N ALA A 36 -25.16 3.74 -6.20
CA ALA A 36 -26.48 4.19 -6.60
C ALA A 36 -27.61 3.42 -5.88
N SER A 37 -27.28 2.48 -4.99
CA SER A 37 -28.24 1.79 -4.13
C SER A 37 -28.76 2.74 -3.06
N LYS A 38 -30.04 2.58 -2.74
CA LYS A 38 -30.72 3.36 -1.67
C LYS A 38 -31.19 2.38 -0.60
N ALA A 39 -30.77 2.62 0.64
CA ALA A 39 -31.26 1.87 1.79
C ALA A 39 -32.63 2.43 2.22
N GLY A 40 -33.62 1.57 2.38
CA GLY A 40 -34.89 1.84 3.04
C GLY A 40 -34.88 1.31 4.47
N LEU A 41 -36.02 1.45 5.17
CA LEU A 41 -36.19 0.90 6.52
C LEU A 41 -36.31 -0.62 6.52
N THR A 42 -36.72 -1.21 5.40
CA THR A 42 -36.85 -2.66 5.20
C THR A 42 -36.20 -3.07 3.89
N ILE A 43 -36.02 -4.36 3.67
CA ILE A 43 -35.49 -4.92 2.42
C ILE A 43 -36.38 -4.53 1.24
N GLU A 44 -37.69 -4.60 1.41
CA GLU A 44 -38.69 -4.28 0.37
C GLU A 44 -38.66 -2.82 -0.05
N THR A 45 -38.32 -1.92 0.87
CA THR A 45 -38.19 -0.47 0.60
C THR A 45 -36.79 -0.07 0.15
N SER A 46 -35.85 -1.00 0.15
CA SER A 46 -34.49 -0.78 -0.31
C SER A 46 -34.36 -1.05 -1.81
N THR A 47 -33.57 -0.23 -2.48
CA THR A 47 -33.29 -0.40 -3.91
C THR A 47 -31.83 -0.73 -4.12
N TYR A 48 -31.55 -1.93 -4.59
CA TYR A 48 -30.20 -2.32 -4.98
C TYR A 48 -29.91 -1.90 -6.41
N LYS A 49 -28.76 -1.26 -6.61
CA LYS A 49 -28.18 -1.03 -7.94
C LYS A 49 -26.73 -1.51 -7.94
N LYS A 50 -26.40 -2.40 -8.88
CA LYS A 50 -25.02 -2.86 -9.06
C LYS A 50 -24.12 -1.67 -9.32
N ARG A 51 -23.01 -1.57 -8.57
CA ARG A 51 -21.98 -0.57 -8.83
C ARG A 51 -21.28 -0.90 -10.14
N VAL A 52 -21.19 0.08 -11.02
CA VAL A 52 -20.45 -0.04 -12.29
C VAL A 52 -19.26 0.91 -12.19
N GLU A 53 -18.08 0.32 -12.12
CA GLU A 53 -16.85 1.11 -12.14
C GLU A 53 -16.60 1.65 -13.55
N PRO A 54 -16.24 2.94 -13.69
CA PRO A 54 -15.91 3.50 -14.99
C PRO A 54 -14.65 2.83 -15.55
N ARG A 55 -14.63 2.60 -16.84
CA ARG A 55 -13.44 2.07 -17.52
C ARG A 55 -12.32 3.11 -17.45
N ARG A 56 -11.24 2.79 -16.77
CA ARG A 56 -10.13 3.72 -16.50
C ARG A 56 -8.97 3.55 -17.48
N LEU A 57 -8.84 2.39 -18.07
CA LEU A 57 -7.81 2.07 -19.06
C LEU A 57 -8.33 2.33 -20.46
N LYS A 58 -7.42 2.73 -21.34
CA LYS A 58 -7.72 2.93 -22.78
C LYS A 58 -8.21 1.61 -23.39
N GLU A 59 -8.99 1.71 -24.44
CA GLU A 59 -9.35 0.55 -25.26
C GLU A 59 -8.07 -0.08 -25.83
N GLY A 60 -8.00 -1.43 -25.81
CA GLY A 60 -6.80 -2.15 -26.20
C GLY A 60 -5.66 -2.20 -25.18
N ALA A 61 -5.85 -1.64 -23.97
CA ALA A 61 -4.86 -1.80 -22.91
C ALA A 61 -4.61 -3.29 -22.61
N PRO A 62 -3.35 -3.72 -22.40
CA PRO A 62 -3.01 -5.12 -22.16
C PRO A 62 -3.61 -5.62 -20.85
N ASN A 63 -3.94 -6.90 -20.80
CA ASN A 63 -4.26 -7.59 -19.57
C ASN A 63 -2.99 -7.81 -18.75
N ILE A 64 -3.06 -7.59 -17.43
CA ILE A 64 -1.97 -7.85 -16.51
C ILE A 64 -2.41 -8.97 -15.58
N LEU A 65 -1.67 -10.09 -15.58
CA LEU A 65 -1.87 -11.20 -14.67
C LEU A 65 -0.76 -11.20 -13.64
N ILE A 66 -1.12 -11.08 -12.36
CA ILE A 66 -0.19 -11.19 -11.23
C ILE A 66 -0.44 -12.53 -10.55
N ILE A 67 0.62 -13.37 -10.48
CA ILE A 67 0.59 -14.66 -9.78
C ILE A 67 1.48 -14.52 -8.56
N LEU A 68 0.87 -14.52 -7.38
CA LEU A 68 1.55 -14.44 -6.10
C LEU A 68 1.46 -15.80 -5.40
N MET A 69 2.56 -16.51 -5.37
CA MET A 69 2.65 -17.78 -4.66
C MET A 69 2.78 -17.54 -3.17
N ASP A 70 2.22 -18.45 -2.37
CA ASP A 70 2.22 -18.36 -0.91
C ASP A 70 3.35 -19.25 -0.35
N ASP A 71 4.09 -18.71 0.61
CA ASP A 71 5.22 -19.36 1.28
C ASP A 71 6.29 -19.95 0.34
N VAL A 72 6.47 -19.37 -0.84
CA VAL A 72 7.45 -19.80 -1.83
C VAL A 72 8.60 -18.80 -1.93
N GLY A 73 9.78 -19.25 -1.56
CA GLY A 73 11.02 -18.50 -1.73
C GLY A 73 11.82 -18.88 -2.99
N PRO A 74 12.89 -18.15 -3.33
CA PRO A 74 13.72 -18.40 -4.50
C PRO A 74 14.33 -19.81 -4.53
N GLY A 75 14.61 -20.40 -3.36
CA GLY A 75 15.15 -21.75 -3.26
C GLY A 75 14.16 -22.87 -3.54
N THR A 76 12.90 -22.58 -3.84
CA THR A 76 11.86 -23.58 -4.08
C THR A 76 11.72 -23.95 -5.56
N PRO A 77 11.48 -23.03 -6.49
CA PRO A 77 11.31 -23.37 -7.92
C PRO A 77 12.65 -23.56 -8.63
N SER A 78 12.67 -24.47 -9.60
CA SER A 78 13.86 -24.73 -10.44
C SER A 78 14.36 -23.49 -11.18
N THR A 79 13.50 -22.55 -11.47
CA THR A 79 13.81 -21.27 -12.14
C THR A 79 14.94 -20.48 -11.47
N TYR A 80 15.06 -20.60 -10.15
CA TYR A 80 16.12 -19.96 -9.36
C TYR A 80 17.07 -20.99 -8.72
N GLY A 81 17.13 -22.22 -9.25
CA GLY A 81 17.99 -23.28 -8.74
C GLY A 81 17.41 -24.06 -7.55
N GLY A 82 16.11 -23.93 -7.28
CA GLY A 82 15.43 -24.72 -6.27
C GLY A 82 15.17 -26.16 -6.68
N GLU A 83 14.76 -26.99 -5.72
CA GLU A 83 14.64 -28.45 -5.88
C GLU A 83 13.35 -28.86 -6.63
N ILE A 84 12.32 -28.02 -6.63
CA ILE A 84 11.04 -28.34 -7.26
C ILE A 84 11.08 -28.00 -8.74
N ASN A 85 10.87 -29.01 -9.59
CA ASN A 85 10.79 -28.82 -11.01
C ASN A 85 9.55 -28.02 -11.40
N THR A 86 9.75 -26.81 -11.92
CA THR A 86 8.70 -25.85 -12.31
C THR A 86 8.84 -25.42 -13.77
N PRO A 87 8.61 -26.32 -14.74
CA PRO A 87 8.91 -26.06 -16.15
C PRO A 87 8.10 -24.91 -16.75
N THR A 88 6.91 -24.62 -16.23
CA THR A 88 6.12 -23.48 -16.67
C THR A 88 6.74 -22.14 -16.23
N LEU A 89 7.25 -22.06 -15.00
CA LEU A 89 7.96 -20.87 -14.53
C LEU A 89 9.27 -20.67 -15.30
N ASP A 90 10.00 -21.75 -15.56
CA ASP A 90 11.22 -21.73 -16.38
C ASP A 90 10.94 -21.18 -17.78
N ARG A 91 9.82 -21.58 -18.39
CA ARG A 91 9.39 -21.07 -19.69
C ARG A 91 9.05 -19.59 -19.64
N VAL A 92 8.33 -19.14 -18.61
CA VAL A 92 8.00 -17.72 -18.41
C VAL A 92 9.27 -16.89 -18.21
N ALA A 93 10.19 -17.38 -17.39
CA ALA A 93 11.47 -16.72 -17.15
C ALA A 93 12.31 -16.56 -18.41
N LYS A 94 12.32 -17.57 -19.29
CA LYS A 94 13.03 -17.52 -20.59
C LYS A 94 12.41 -16.52 -21.57
N LEU A 95 11.12 -16.22 -21.45
CA LEU A 95 10.40 -15.29 -22.30
C LEU A 95 10.36 -13.85 -21.76
N GLY A 96 10.78 -13.65 -20.52
CA GLY A 96 10.67 -12.40 -19.80
C GLY A 96 11.95 -11.97 -19.11
N VAL A 97 11.77 -11.21 -18.03
CA VAL A 97 12.86 -10.72 -17.19
C VAL A 97 12.75 -11.32 -15.80
N SER A 98 13.85 -11.86 -15.30
CA SER A 98 13.94 -12.38 -13.93
C SER A 98 14.72 -11.41 -13.04
N PHE A 99 14.18 -11.14 -11.85
CA PHE A 99 14.81 -10.28 -10.85
C PHE A 99 15.34 -11.14 -9.69
N ASN A 100 16.61 -11.01 -9.37
CA ASN A 100 17.25 -11.72 -8.27
C ASN A 100 17.39 -10.88 -6.98
N ARG A 101 16.97 -9.62 -7.01
CA ARG A 101 16.98 -8.69 -5.87
C ARG A 101 15.62 -8.03 -5.67
N PHE A 102 14.57 -8.80 -5.86
CA PHE A 102 13.21 -8.35 -5.58
C PHE A 102 12.85 -8.71 -4.14
N HIS A 103 12.49 -7.70 -3.36
CA HIS A 103 12.15 -7.85 -1.95
C HIS A 103 10.67 -7.56 -1.72
N SER A 104 10.05 -8.36 -0.88
CA SER A 104 8.71 -8.14 -0.34
C SER A 104 8.80 -8.02 1.18
N THR A 105 7.67 -7.92 1.88
CA THR A 105 7.67 -8.04 3.33
C THR A 105 7.93 -9.50 3.74
N ALA A 106 8.30 -9.71 5.00
CA ALA A 106 8.59 -11.05 5.51
C ALA A 106 7.36 -11.97 5.63
N MET A 107 6.14 -11.44 5.43
CA MET A 107 4.89 -12.17 5.64
C MET A 107 3.90 -11.94 4.50
N CYS A 108 2.97 -12.91 4.30
CA CYS A 108 2.00 -12.90 3.22
C CYS A 108 0.99 -11.75 3.32
N SER A 109 0.33 -11.54 4.46
CA SER A 109 -0.70 -10.49 4.61
C SER A 109 -0.16 -9.08 4.35
N PRO A 110 0.96 -8.65 4.94
CA PRO A 110 1.58 -7.36 4.63
C PRO A 110 1.95 -7.18 3.17
N THR A 111 2.55 -8.20 2.56
CA THR A 111 2.91 -8.17 1.13
C THR A 111 1.68 -8.00 0.25
N ARG A 112 0.61 -8.76 0.51
CA ARG A 112 -0.65 -8.68 -0.22
C ARG A 112 -1.34 -7.34 -0.03
N ALA A 113 -1.35 -6.80 1.19
CA ALA A 113 -1.90 -5.48 1.48
C ALA A 113 -1.18 -4.37 0.69
N SER A 114 0.15 -4.40 0.66
CA SER A 114 0.94 -3.44 -0.13
C SER A 114 0.67 -3.59 -1.63
N LEU A 115 0.60 -4.82 -2.15
CA LEU A 115 0.34 -5.08 -3.56
C LEU A 115 -1.05 -4.58 -3.99
N LEU A 116 -2.07 -4.81 -3.16
CA LEU A 116 -3.45 -4.44 -3.45
C LEU A 116 -3.71 -2.94 -3.37
N THR A 117 -3.00 -2.24 -2.48
CA THR A 117 -3.25 -0.83 -2.19
C THR A 117 -2.22 0.12 -2.81
N GLY A 118 -1.06 -0.40 -3.20
CA GLY A 118 0.09 0.42 -3.61
C GLY A 118 0.70 1.22 -2.47
N ARG A 119 0.36 0.92 -1.21
CA ARG A 119 0.78 1.64 -0.01
C ARG A 119 1.63 0.77 0.90
N ASN A 120 2.31 1.39 1.86
CA ASN A 120 2.98 0.66 2.92
C ASN A 120 1.95 -0.14 3.73
N HIS A 121 2.26 -1.39 4.04
CA HIS A 121 1.37 -2.31 4.73
C HIS A 121 0.94 -1.83 6.13
N THR A 122 1.81 -1.13 6.87
CA THR A 122 1.46 -0.58 8.19
C THR A 122 0.49 0.59 8.07
N SER A 123 0.62 1.44 7.03
CA SER A 123 -0.32 2.55 6.82
C SER A 123 -1.73 2.11 6.40
N VAL A 124 -1.88 0.83 6.02
CA VAL A 124 -3.18 0.22 5.70
C VAL A 124 -3.57 -0.88 6.68
N GLY A 125 -3.06 -0.83 7.91
CA GLY A 125 -3.49 -1.69 8.99
C GLY A 125 -2.95 -3.13 8.96
N ASN A 126 -2.01 -3.45 8.08
CA ASN A 126 -1.52 -4.82 7.88
C ASN A 126 -0.03 -4.97 8.19
N GLY A 127 0.41 -4.50 9.36
CA GLY A 127 1.78 -4.63 9.83
C GLY A 127 2.23 -6.07 10.11
N GLN A 128 1.29 -7.00 10.23
CA GLN A 128 1.51 -8.42 10.50
C GLN A 128 0.45 -9.30 9.84
N ILE A 129 0.51 -10.63 10.09
CA ILE A 129 -0.51 -11.58 9.60
C ILE A 129 -1.86 -11.20 10.21
N ALA A 130 -2.91 -11.14 9.39
CA ALA A 130 -4.23 -10.71 9.81
C ALA A 130 -4.83 -11.59 10.93
N ALA A 131 -4.46 -12.88 10.99
CA ALA A 131 -4.92 -13.81 12.04
C ALA A 131 -4.43 -13.45 13.45
N ILE A 132 -3.37 -12.64 13.58
CA ILE A 132 -2.83 -12.18 14.87
C ILE A 132 -2.93 -10.66 15.00
N ALA A 133 -3.93 -10.08 14.33
CA ALA A 133 -4.22 -8.65 14.42
C ALA A 133 -4.44 -8.19 15.87
N ASN A 134 -4.16 -6.94 16.12
CA ASN A 134 -4.33 -6.29 17.43
C ASN A 134 -4.73 -4.83 17.27
N ASP A 135 -4.97 -4.14 18.39
CA ASP A 135 -5.46 -2.76 18.41
C ASP A 135 -4.36 -1.69 18.24
N PHE A 136 -3.11 -2.07 17.99
CA PHE A 136 -2.07 -1.10 17.69
C PHE A 136 -2.25 -0.50 16.29
N ASP A 137 -1.95 0.79 16.16
CA ASP A 137 -1.97 1.48 14.88
C ASP A 137 -1.10 0.75 13.84
N GLY A 138 -1.69 0.51 12.69
CA GLY A 138 -1.03 -0.24 11.61
C GLY A 138 -1.11 -1.78 11.71
N PHE A 139 -1.77 -2.34 12.74
CA PHE A 139 -1.81 -3.79 12.99
C PHE A 139 -3.22 -4.35 13.14
N SER A 140 -4.23 -3.63 12.75
CA SER A 140 -5.65 -4.02 12.85
C SER A 140 -6.03 -5.23 11.98
N GLY A 141 -5.21 -5.59 11.00
CA GLY A 141 -5.50 -6.68 10.06
C GLY A 141 -6.59 -6.35 9.03
N VAL A 142 -7.10 -5.12 9.03
CA VAL A 142 -8.19 -4.68 8.15
C VAL A 142 -7.72 -3.52 7.29
N ILE A 143 -7.82 -3.68 5.97
CA ILE A 143 -7.56 -2.58 5.03
C ILE A 143 -8.73 -1.61 5.08
N PRO A 144 -8.54 -0.34 5.45
CA PRO A 144 -9.62 0.62 5.51
C PRO A 144 -10.14 0.97 4.11
N LYS A 145 -11.41 1.35 4.01
CA LYS A 145 -12.03 1.73 2.72
C LYS A 145 -11.43 2.98 2.08
N SER A 146 -10.71 3.77 2.87
CA SER A 146 -9.99 4.98 2.42
C SER A 146 -8.62 4.69 1.78
N SER A 147 -8.23 3.42 1.72
CA SER A 147 -6.92 2.99 1.20
C SER A 147 -6.94 2.72 -0.28
#